data_2470c1531b0ee991565d82412fb8f333
#
_entry.id   2470c1531b0ee991565d82412fb8f333
#
_cell.length_a   1.000
_cell.length_b   1.000
_cell.length_c   1.000
_cell.angle_alpha   90.00
_cell.angle_beta   90.00
_cell.angle_gamma   90.00
#
_symmetry.space_group_name_H-M   'P 1'
#
loop_
_entity.id
_entity.type
_entity.pdbx_description
1 polymer ?
#
loop_
_entity_poly.entity_id
_entity_poly.type
_entity_poly.pdbx_seq_one_letter_code
_entity_poly.pdbx_strand_id
1 'polypeptide(L)'
;MKEDSVIFIGLDTSKLKISVAIANGSRNGEVRFFGDISSEPASVASMVSKLSKRGAKLHFCYEAGPTGYGLYRQIVELGHDCVVVAPSLVPKRAGDRVKTNRRDAMSLARLHRAGELTAV
;
A
#
# COMPACT_ATOMS: atom_id res chain seq x y z
N MET A 1 -24.86 10.35 7.71
CA MET A 1 -24.05 10.53 7.34
C MET A 1 -23.20 9.64 7.00
N LYS A 2 -22.35 9.71 6.56
CA LYS A 2 -21.65 8.84 6.15
C LYS A 2 -20.52 8.74 6.86
N GLU A 3 -20.06 7.80 7.24
CA GLU A 3 -19.00 7.65 7.86
C GLU A 3 -17.89 7.77 7.04
N ASP A 4 -16.78 8.19 7.45
CA ASP A 4 -15.57 8.26 6.74
C ASP A 4 -14.99 6.90 6.63
N SER A 5 -15.06 6.34 5.46
CA SER A 5 -14.41 5.09 5.21
C SER A 5 -12.93 5.34 5.02
N VAL A 6 -12.12 4.46 5.54
CA VAL A 6 -10.68 4.53 5.40
C VAL A 6 -10.19 3.20 4.83
N ILE A 7 -9.31 3.25 3.86
CA ILE A 7 -8.75 2.06 3.25
C ILE A 7 -7.24 2.17 3.31
N PHE A 8 -6.58 1.10 3.74
CA PHE A 8 -5.13 1.06 3.81
C PHE A 8 -4.61 0.22 2.65
N ILE A 9 -3.66 0.73 1.91
CA ILE A 9 -3.17 0.09 0.70
C ILE A 9 -1.69 -0.17 0.82
N GLY A 10 -1.31 -1.43 0.67
CA GLY A 10 0.09 -1.83 0.67
C GLY A 10 0.58 -2.00 -0.75
N LEU A 11 1.72 -1.42 -1.04
CA LEU A 11 2.32 -1.48 -2.36
C LEU A 11 3.66 -2.17 -2.27
N ASP A 12 3.83 -3.28 -2.98
CA ASP A 12 5.10 -3.95 -3.05
C ASP A 12 5.72 -3.59 -4.39
N THR A 13 6.72 -2.73 -4.35
CA THR A 13 7.28 -2.13 -5.54
C THR A 13 8.47 -2.92 -6.07
N SER A 14 8.57 -3.00 -7.38
CA SER A 14 9.74 -3.54 -8.03
C SER A 14 10.01 -2.66 -9.24
N LYS A 15 11.02 -3.00 -10.03
CA LYS A 15 11.39 -2.16 -11.15
C LYS A 15 10.26 -1.94 -12.13
N LEU A 16 9.55 -3.00 -12.46
CA LEU A 16 8.58 -2.94 -13.55
C LEU A 16 7.14 -3.04 -13.12
N LYS A 17 6.90 -3.45 -11.90
CA LYS A 17 5.51 -3.61 -11.47
C LYS A 17 5.33 -3.33 -9.99
N ILE A 18 4.10 -3.09 -9.62
CA ILE A 18 3.71 -2.87 -8.23
C ILE A 18 2.56 -3.81 -7.92
N SER A 19 2.70 -4.59 -6.86
CA SER A 19 1.61 -5.44 -6.38
C SER A 19 0.84 -4.64 -5.35
N VAL A 20 -0.48 -4.61 -5.48
CA VAL A 20 -1.36 -3.75 -4.67
C VAL A 20 -2.30 -4.61 -3.85
N ALA A 21 -2.35 -4.36 -2.56
CA ALA A 21 -3.28 -5.02 -1.65
C ALA A 21 -4.05 -3.97 -0.85
N ILE A 22 -5.26 -4.31 -0.47
CA ILE A 22 -6.18 -3.39 0.17
C ILE A 22 -6.65 -3.98 1.48
N ALA A 23 -6.57 -3.20 2.55
CA ALA A 23 -7.12 -3.58 3.85
C ALA A 23 -8.20 -2.59 4.22
N ASN A 24 -9.39 -3.08 4.52
CA ASN A 24 -10.44 -2.23 4.99
C ASN A 24 -10.04 -1.57 6.30
N GLY A 25 -10.54 -0.38 6.55
CA GLY A 25 -10.23 0.35 7.77
C GLY A 25 -10.69 -0.33 9.04
N SER A 26 -11.69 -1.21 8.94
CA SER A 26 -12.15 -1.94 10.10
C SER A 26 -11.09 -2.96 10.51
N ARG A 27 -10.83 -3.08 11.83
CA ARG A 27 -9.89 -4.05 12.33
C ARG A 27 -10.13 -5.42 11.86
N ASN A 28 -11.38 -5.83 11.77
CA ASN A 28 -11.75 -7.16 11.33
C ASN A 28 -12.04 -7.21 9.85
N GLY A 29 -11.73 -6.15 9.14
CA GLY A 29 -11.97 -6.10 7.72
C GLY A 29 -11.01 -7.00 6.97
N GLU A 30 -11.45 -7.41 5.79
CA GLU A 30 -10.69 -8.25 4.92
C GLU A 30 -9.48 -7.57 4.37
N VAL A 31 -8.43 -8.32 4.13
CA VAL A 31 -7.29 -7.86 3.37
C VAL A 31 -7.35 -8.59 2.04
N ARG A 32 -7.42 -7.84 0.94
CA ARG A 32 -7.57 -8.44 -0.37
C ARG A 32 -6.46 -8.01 -1.30
N PHE A 33 -6.11 -8.89 -2.21
CA PHE A 33 -5.14 -8.56 -3.23
C PHE A 33 -5.87 -7.89 -4.40
N PHE A 34 -5.47 -6.66 -4.71
CA PHE A 34 -6.08 -5.91 -5.81
C PHE A 34 -5.54 -6.38 -7.16
N GLY A 35 -4.24 -6.57 -7.24
CA GLY A 35 -3.60 -6.99 -8.48
C GLY A 35 -2.24 -6.35 -8.66
N ASP A 36 -1.61 -6.70 -9.78
CA ASP A 36 -0.33 -6.12 -10.15
C ASP A 36 -0.59 -5.03 -11.17
N ILE A 37 0.12 -3.93 -11.07
CA ILE A 37 0.05 -2.86 -12.06
C ILE A 37 1.45 -2.54 -12.54
N SER A 38 1.55 -1.85 -13.65
CA SER A 38 2.84 -1.37 -14.13
C SER A 38 3.35 -0.30 -13.18
N SER A 39 4.66 -0.19 -13.03
CA SER A 39 5.25 0.83 -12.18
C SER A 39 5.21 2.22 -12.82
N GLU A 40 4.72 2.33 -14.03
CA GLU A 40 4.67 3.63 -14.72
C GLU A 40 3.68 4.58 -14.04
N PRO A 41 3.99 5.88 -14.02
CA PRO A 41 3.11 6.85 -13.36
C PRO A 41 1.67 6.83 -13.82
N ALA A 42 1.44 6.60 -15.11
CA ALA A 42 0.07 6.55 -15.63
C ALA A 42 -0.71 5.38 -15.02
N SER A 43 -0.04 4.25 -14.82
CA SER A 43 -0.69 3.09 -14.21
C SER A 43 -1.00 3.34 -12.76
N VAL A 44 -0.10 4.01 -12.06
CA VAL A 44 -0.30 4.37 -10.66
C VAL A 44 -1.50 5.32 -10.54
N ALA A 45 -1.56 6.33 -11.38
CA ALA A 45 -2.66 7.28 -11.35
C ALA A 45 -4.00 6.60 -11.61
N SER A 46 -4.02 5.65 -12.54
CA SER A 46 -5.22 4.91 -12.85
C SER A 46 -5.68 4.06 -11.67
N MET A 47 -4.75 3.41 -10.99
CA MET A 47 -5.05 2.61 -9.82
C MET A 47 -5.63 3.47 -8.70
N VAL A 48 -4.98 4.61 -8.43
CA VAL A 48 -5.45 5.52 -7.39
C VAL A 48 -6.85 6.02 -7.71
N SER A 49 -7.09 6.36 -8.98
CA SER A 49 -8.40 6.82 -9.40
C SER A 49 -9.47 5.76 -9.17
N LYS A 50 -9.16 4.52 -9.50
CA LYS A 50 -10.12 3.44 -9.29
C LYS A 50 -10.46 3.25 -7.82
N LEU A 51 -9.46 3.31 -6.96
CA LEU A 51 -9.67 3.10 -5.54
C LEU A 51 -10.38 4.28 -4.90
N SER A 52 -10.18 5.48 -5.42
CA SER A 52 -10.80 6.66 -4.81
C SER A 52 -12.25 6.85 -5.22
N LYS A 53 -12.75 6.11 -6.20
CA LYS A 53 -14.12 6.27 -6.64
C LYS A 53 -15.14 6.00 -5.57
N ARG A 54 -14.79 5.23 -4.58
CA ARG A 54 -15.72 4.93 -3.51
C ARG A 54 -15.82 6.03 -2.47
N GLY A 55 -15.04 7.08 -2.61
CA GLY A 55 -15.05 8.18 -1.67
C GLY A 55 -14.34 7.91 -0.37
N ALA A 56 -13.67 6.78 -0.26
CA ALA A 56 -12.93 6.45 0.95
C ALA A 56 -11.62 7.22 0.98
N LYS A 57 -11.15 7.47 2.18
CA LYS A 57 -9.84 8.07 2.35
C LYS A 57 -8.80 6.97 2.19
N LEU A 58 -7.80 7.22 1.36
CA LEU A 58 -6.80 6.22 1.04
C LEU A 58 -5.49 6.52 1.76
N HIS A 59 -4.95 5.49 2.42
CA HIS A 59 -3.66 5.58 3.07
C HIS A 59 -2.75 4.53 2.46
N PHE A 60 -1.74 4.98 1.75
CA PHE A 60 -0.81 4.08 1.05
C PHE A 60 0.46 3.87 1.87
N CYS A 61 1.12 2.76 1.66
CA CYS A 61 2.44 2.54 2.22
C CYS A 61 3.27 1.66 1.30
N TYR A 62 4.57 1.84 1.32
CA TYR A 62 5.48 0.94 0.61
C TYR A 62 6.86 1.02 1.26
N GLU A 63 7.67 -0.02 1.04
CA GLU A 63 9.01 -0.04 1.56
C GLU A 63 9.93 0.77 0.68
N ALA A 64 10.83 1.54 1.29
CA ALA A 64 11.83 2.28 0.56
C ALA A 64 12.67 1.29 -0.24
N GLY A 65 12.94 1.63 -1.47
CA GLY A 65 13.67 0.72 -2.34
C GLY A 65 13.99 1.37 -3.65
N PRO A 66 14.00 0.58 -4.73
CA PRO A 66 14.43 1.10 -6.03
C PRO A 66 13.66 2.30 -6.54
N THR A 67 12.41 2.43 -6.15
CA THR A 67 11.58 3.53 -6.62
C THR A 67 11.78 4.80 -5.84
N GLY A 68 12.49 4.75 -4.72
CA GLY A 68 12.75 5.93 -3.90
C GLY A 68 11.47 6.65 -3.50
N TYR A 69 11.47 7.97 -3.57
CA TYR A 69 10.33 8.76 -3.14
C TYR A 69 9.46 9.28 -4.28
N GLY A 70 9.74 8.86 -5.52
CA GLY A 70 8.93 9.30 -6.65
C GLY A 70 7.48 8.89 -6.52
N LEU A 71 7.25 7.65 -6.10
CA LEU A 71 5.91 7.14 -5.90
C LEU A 71 5.20 7.89 -4.77
N TYR A 72 5.91 8.15 -3.70
CA TYR A 72 5.39 8.91 -2.57
C TYR A 72 4.91 10.28 -3.05
N ARG A 73 5.74 10.99 -3.79
CA ARG A 73 5.39 12.31 -4.27
C ARG A 73 4.15 12.27 -5.16
N GLN A 74 4.08 11.28 -6.02
CA GLN A 74 2.95 11.16 -6.92
C GLN A 74 1.66 10.95 -6.16
N ILE A 75 1.67 10.06 -5.17
CA ILE A 75 0.47 9.75 -4.39
C ILE A 75 0.03 10.97 -3.59
N VAL A 76 0.98 11.67 -2.99
CA VAL A 76 0.67 12.86 -2.21
C VAL A 76 0.10 13.96 -3.12
N GLU A 77 0.65 14.10 -4.30
CA GLU A 77 0.14 15.09 -5.24
C GLU A 77 -1.26 14.77 -5.71
N LEU A 78 -1.63 13.49 -5.69
CA LEU A 78 -2.99 13.09 -6.04
C LEU A 78 -3.96 13.26 -4.87
N GLY A 79 -3.47 13.74 -3.74
CA GLY A 79 -4.33 14.08 -2.61
C GLY A 79 -4.50 12.99 -1.58
N HIS A 80 -3.60 12.02 -1.54
CA HIS A 80 -3.73 10.90 -0.61
C HIS A 80 -2.51 10.80 0.30
N ASP A 81 -2.68 10.13 1.43
CA ASP A 81 -1.59 9.93 2.38
C ASP A 81 -0.72 8.76 1.92
N CYS A 82 0.56 8.88 2.15
CA CYS A 82 1.50 7.81 1.81
C CYS A 82 2.62 7.76 2.84
N VAL A 83 2.97 6.56 3.27
CA VAL A 83 4.05 6.36 4.22
C VAL A 83 5.11 5.50 3.54
N VAL A 84 6.35 5.92 3.61
CA VAL A 84 7.48 5.14 3.12
C VAL A 84 8.14 4.50 4.32
N VAL A 85 8.32 3.20 4.28
CA VAL A 85 8.78 2.42 5.42
C VAL A 85 10.16 1.85 5.15
N ALA A 86 11.02 1.85 6.14
CA ALA A 86 12.34 1.22 6.00
C ALA A 86 12.17 -0.29 6.04
N PRO A 87 12.76 -1.03 5.10
CA PRO A 87 12.60 -2.48 5.08
C PRO A 87 13.02 -3.17 6.36
N SER A 88 14.05 -2.64 7.00
CA SER A 88 14.56 -3.24 8.23
C SER A 88 13.61 -3.07 9.40
N LEU A 89 12.63 -2.18 9.28
CA LEU A 89 11.68 -1.92 10.35
C LEU A 89 10.33 -2.58 10.14
N VAL A 90 10.17 -3.34 9.07
CA VAL A 90 8.92 -4.05 8.82
C VAL A 90 8.95 -5.34 9.62
N PRO A 91 7.98 -5.56 10.52
CA PRO A 91 7.94 -6.78 11.30
C PRO A 91 7.81 -8.01 10.42
N LYS A 92 8.55 -9.07 10.76
CA LYS A 92 8.49 -10.30 10.02
C LYS A 92 8.15 -11.43 10.94
N ARG A 93 7.37 -12.39 10.44
CA ARG A 93 7.03 -13.52 11.22
C ARG A 93 8.06 -14.59 11.10
N ALA A 94 8.29 -15.31 12.16
CA ALA A 94 9.18 -16.46 12.11
C ALA A 94 8.59 -17.48 11.14
N GLY A 95 9.40 -18.04 10.31
CA GLY A 95 8.91 -19.04 9.37
C GLY A 95 8.48 -18.52 8.01
N ASP A 96 8.45 -17.21 7.84
CA ASP A 96 8.10 -16.64 6.55
C ASP A 96 9.29 -16.77 5.65
N ARG A 97 9.39 -17.91 4.97
CA ARG A 97 10.51 -18.14 4.10
C ARG A 97 10.28 -17.81 2.68
N VAL A 98 9.07 -18.00 2.22
CA VAL A 98 8.73 -17.75 0.83
C VAL A 98 8.14 -16.36 0.73
N LYS A 99 8.80 -15.51 -0.03
CA LYS A 99 8.30 -14.17 -0.24
C LYS A 99 7.70 -14.11 -1.61
N THR A 100 6.50 -13.57 -1.70
CA THR A 100 5.90 -13.25 -2.98
C THR A 100 5.45 -11.82 -2.91
N ASN A 101 5.39 -11.15 -4.04
CA ASN A 101 4.96 -9.76 -4.09
C ASN A 101 3.55 -9.60 -3.54
N ARG A 102 2.70 -10.57 -3.83
CA ARG A 102 1.34 -10.55 -3.33
C ARG A 102 1.30 -10.59 -1.81
N ARG A 103 2.05 -11.51 -1.21
CA ARG A 103 2.09 -11.63 0.25
C ARG A 103 2.67 -10.41 0.91
N ASP A 104 3.72 -9.85 0.30
CA ASP A 104 4.35 -8.66 0.85
C ASP A 104 3.40 -7.47 0.80
N ALA A 105 2.66 -7.30 -0.30
CA ALA A 105 1.70 -6.22 -0.39
C ALA A 105 0.59 -6.38 0.63
N MET A 106 0.08 -7.60 0.82
CA MET A 106 -0.97 -7.85 1.78
C MET A 106 -0.49 -7.64 3.21
N SER A 107 0.75 -8.04 3.48
CA SER A 107 1.34 -7.83 4.80
C SER A 107 1.47 -6.35 5.10
N LEU A 108 1.93 -5.57 4.13
CA LEU A 108 2.07 -4.12 4.30
C LEU A 108 0.72 -3.47 4.57
N ALA A 109 -0.31 -3.85 3.84
CA ALA A 109 -1.63 -3.28 4.04
C ALA A 109 -2.16 -3.59 5.44
N ARG A 110 -1.95 -4.82 5.89
CA ARG A 110 -2.41 -5.25 7.19
C ARG A 110 -1.65 -4.52 8.31
N LEU A 111 -0.34 -4.42 8.18
CA LEU A 111 0.47 -3.75 9.19
C LEU A 111 0.20 -2.25 9.23
N HIS A 112 -0.07 -1.67 8.08
CA HIS A 112 -0.40 -0.25 8.02
C HIS A 112 -1.71 0.02 8.75
N ARG A 113 -2.71 -0.83 8.51
CA ARG A 113 -3.99 -0.70 9.20
C ARG A 113 -3.83 -0.85 10.71
N ALA A 114 -2.94 -1.74 11.13
CA ALA A 114 -2.71 -1.98 12.55
C ALA A 114 -1.84 -0.90 13.20
N GLY A 115 -1.30 0.01 12.43
CA GLY A 115 -0.45 1.07 12.98
C GLY A 115 0.92 0.58 13.39
N GLU A 116 1.38 -0.51 12.80
CA GLU A 116 2.65 -1.11 13.19
C GLU A 116 3.84 -0.77 12.29
N LEU A 117 3.63 0.09 11.32
CA LEU A 117 4.71 0.49 10.43
C LEU A 117 5.34 1.79 10.92
N THR A 118 6.66 1.88 10.75
CA THR A 118 7.40 3.07 11.12
C THR A 118 7.86 3.78 9.86
N ALA A 119 7.47 5.04 9.74
CA ALA A 119 7.85 5.84 8.58
C ALA A 119 9.33 6.16 8.61
N VAL A 120 9.92 6.23 7.44
CA VAL A 120 11.32 6.62 7.30
C VAL A 120 11.45 8.13 7.40
#